data_89163a67cfa743321435b15d5239ef18
#
_entry.id   89163a67cfa743321435b15d5239ef18
#
_cell.length_a   1.000
_cell.length_b   1.000
_cell.length_c   1.000
_cell.angle_alpha   90.00
_cell.angle_beta   90.00
_cell.angle_gamma   90.00
#
_symmetry.space_group_name_H-M   'P 1'
#
loop_
_entity.id
_entity.type
_entity.pdbx_description
1 polymer ?
#
loop_
_entity_poly.entity_id
_entity_poly.type
_entity_poly.pdbx_seq_one_letter_code
_entity_poly.pdbx_strand_id
1 'polypeptide(L)'
;MANYKPDLSCQNKFIPINFAEQILPGTFEYALCYIVENKLDLSGFDAWYNNDKTGAAAYPPSVMLKIILLGYAHGLVSSRRIAKACETNILFMSVSGDIQPHYTSVAGFVAKMHEQIEPLFTQVLMICDEEGLIGRNMFAIDGCKLKSNASKQWSGTFDELGRKKAKLERASKRIIERHQSQDSLSEELITQDLKQKEKLDKSADKITEFLATHEEKTGSKGKPIKSNITDPDSAKMTTSKGTIQGYNGIAINDDKHQIILQAQAWGTVGEQQTLQPAVKQLKQQLTKLNTKKEADNHTIKFTADSGFNSEVNLDFMAKSGFDTYIADNQFRKRNPLFKESETYETEQEKRRLKRSKGKPRLFTSDDFHYDETTQTCRCPAGNEMWRSGINVNSHNQKYTRFCGYLKDCKVCPLQQQCMRKPPIKTGRQVQFKNDESRKKLSYIDKMKAKIDSPMGRRQLFIEGMVND
;
A
#
# COMPACT_ATOMS: atom_id res chain seq x y z
N MET A 1 -54.65 25.86 -6.16
CA MET A 1 -53.45 25.79 -7.02
C MET A 1 -52.23 26.12 -6.15
N ALA A 2 -51.13 25.35 -6.30
CA ALA A 2 -49.89 25.66 -5.56
C ALA A 2 -49.32 26.98 -6.10
N ASN A 3 -48.84 27.83 -5.18
CA ASN A 3 -48.20 29.09 -5.53
C ASN A 3 -46.68 28.85 -5.52
N TYR A 4 -46.03 28.99 -6.69
CA TYR A 4 -44.58 28.81 -6.85
C TYR A 4 -43.89 30.17 -6.90
N LYS A 5 -42.65 30.21 -6.43
CA LYS A 5 -41.77 31.38 -6.61
C LYS A 5 -41.53 31.64 -8.11
N PRO A 6 -41.44 32.88 -8.54
CA PRO A 6 -41.17 33.19 -9.96
C PRO A 6 -39.82 32.66 -10.38
N ASP A 7 -39.74 32.10 -11.59
CA ASP A 7 -38.48 31.71 -12.25
C ASP A 7 -37.79 32.96 -12.78
N LEU A 8 -36.62 33.27 -12.26
CA LEU A 8 -35.79 34.40 -12.65
C LEU A 8 -34.60 33.99 -13.52
N SER A 9 -34.58 32.79 -14.12
CA SER A 9 -33.49 32.22 -14.87
C SER A 9 -33.08 33.07 -16.10
N CYS A 10 -34.02 33.87 -16.64
CA CYS A 10 -33.78 34.77 -17.77
C CYS A 10 -33.42 36.20 -17.35
N GLN A 11 -33.29 36.48 -16.05
CA GLN A 11 -32.96 37.83 -15.58
C GLN A 11 -31.47 38.06 -15.58
N ASN A 12 -30.99 39.13 -16.23
CA ASN A 12 -29.61 39.57 -16.18
C ASN A 12 -29.27 40.08 -14.77
N LYS A 13 -28.17 39.56 -14.19
CA LYS A 13 -27.65 39.99 -12.89
C LYS A 13 -26.16 40.35 -13.03
N PHE A 14 -25.77 41.53 -12.64
CA PHE A 14 -24.37 41.93 -12.53
C PHE A 14 -23.89 41.68 -11.09
N ILE A 15 -22.80 40.92 -10.93
CA ILE A 15 -22.20 40.64 -9.64
C ILE A 15 -20.74 41.12 -9.71
N PRO A 16 -20.36 42.23 -9.04
CA PRO A 16 -18.97 42.63 -8.93
C PRO A 16 -18.21 41.66 -8.07
N ILE A 17 -17.02 41.23 -8.52
CA ILE A 17 -16.15 40.32 -7.80
C ILE A 17 -14.81 41.01 -7.53
N ASN A 18 -14.41 41.09 -6.27
CA ASN A 18 -13.07 41.49 -5.88
C ASN A 18 -12.26 40.21 -5.50
N PHE A 19 -11.28 39.88 -6.31
CA PHE A 19 -10.46 38.68 -6.09
C PHE A 19 -9.68 38.69 -4.75
N ALA A 20 -9.19 39.84 -4.34
CA ALA A 20 -8.46 39.99 -3.09
C ALA A 20 -9.34 39.67 -1.85
N GLU A 21 -10.62 39.98 -1.94
CA GLU A 21 -11.59 39.72 -0.85
C GLU A 21 -12.06 38.27 -0.79
N GLN A 22 -11.70 37.42 -1.75
CA GLN A 22 -12.04 36.00 -1.75
C GLN A 22 -10.98 35.16 -1.00
N ILE A 23 -9.77 35.68 -0.84
CA ILE A 23 -8.63 34.95 -0.20
C ILE A 23 -8.45 35.53 1.21
N LEU A 24 -9.22 34.98 2.17
CA LEU A 24 -9.29 35.51 3.54
C LEU A 24 -8.17 34.93 4.42
N PRO A 25 -7.55 35.74 5.30
CA PRO A 25 -6.62 35.24 6.32
C PRO A 25 -7.24 34.12 7.16
N GLY A 26 -6.45 33.09 7.46
CA GLY A 26 -6.88 31.91 8.20
C GLY A 26 -7.56 30.81 7.36
N THR A 27 -7.73 31.02 6.05
CA THR A 27 -8.19 29.99 5.12
C THR A 27 -7.01 29.19 4.50
N PHE A 28 -7.31 28.00 3.98
CA PHE A 28 -6.33 27.19 3.26
C PHE A 28 -5.78 27.93 2.04
N GLU A 29 -6.63 28.64 1.30
CA GLU A 29 -6.27 29.38 0.10
C GLU A 29 -5.30 30.51 0.40
N TYR A 30 -5.50 31.19 1.52
CA TYR A 30 -4.58 32.24 1.98
C TYR A 30 -3.20 31.62 2.32
N ALA A 31 -3.19 30.55 3.11
CA ALA A 31 -1.94 29.87 3.45
C ALA A 31 -1.23 29.33 2.21
N LEU A 32 -1.97 28.72 1.26
CA LEU A 32 -1.44 28.24 -0.01
C LEU A 32 -0.79 29.37 -0.82
N CYS A 33 -1.49 30.48 -1.03
CA CYS A 33 -0.95 31.63 -1.76
C CYS A 33 0.30 32.19 -1.07
N TYR A 34 0.23 32.40 0.25
CA TYR A 34 1.35 32.94 1.02
C TYR A 34 2.60 32.05 0.96
N ILE A 35 2.44 30.73 1.13
CA ILE A 35 3.56 29.79 1.11
C ILE A 35 4.18 29.72 -0.29
N VAL A 36 3.36 29.60 -1.34
CA VAL A 36 3.86 29.47 -2.71
C VAL A 36 4.56 30.75 -3.19
N GLU A 37 4.08 31.93 -2.78
CA GLU A 37 4.63 33.21 -3.23
C GLU A 37 5.81 33.71 -2.39
N ASN A 38 5.88 33.34 -1.09
CA ASN A 38 6.85 33.95 -0.17
C ASN A 38 7.83 32.97 0.46
N LYS A 39 7.55 31.66 0.43
CA LYS A 39 8.31 30.66 1.17
C LYS A 39 8.96 29.58 0.30
N LEU A 40 8.38 29.30 -0.89
CA LEU A 40 8.90 28.27 -1.80
C LEU A 40 9.83 28.86 -2.84
N ASP A 41 10.97 28.22 -3.02
CA ASP A 41 11.83 28.45 -4.19
C ASP A 41 11.33 27.64 -5.38
N LEU A 42 10.82 28.33 -6.39
CA LEU A 42 10.29 27.75 -7.63
C LEU A 42 11.26 27.86 -8.81
N SER A 43 12.50 28.32 -8.60
CA SER A 43 13.51 28.49 -9.65
C SER A 43 13.82 27.21 -10.42
N GLY A 44 13.64 26.04 -9.79
CA GLY A 44 13.79 24.74 -10.45
C GLY A 44 12.84 24.51 -11.63
N PHE A 45 11.74 25.29 -11.74
CA PHE A 45 10.83 25.21 -12.89
C PHE A 45 11.30 26.00 -14.11
N ASP A 46 12.21 26.97 -13.94
CA ASP A 46 12.64 27.84 -15.02
C ASP A 46 13.32 27.07 -16.15
N ALA A 47 14.03 25.98 -15.80
CA ALA A 47 14.67 25.10 -16.77
C ALA A 47 13.69 24.36 -17.72
N TRP A 48 12.40 24.38 -17.43
CA TRP A 48 11.38 23.76 -18.29
C TRP A 48 11.01 24.59 -19.50
N TYR A 49 11.40 25.88 -19.53
CA TYR A 49 11.00 26.83 -20.52
C TYR A 49 12.21 27.36 -21.32
N ASN A 50 12.04 27.49 -22.62
CA ASN A 50 13.02 28.05 -23.54
C ASN A 50 12.35 29.17 -24.41
N ASN A 51 11.62 30.04 -23.74
CA ASN A 51 10.82 31.07 -24.44
C ASN A 51 11.30 32.51 -24.20
N ASP A 52 12.58 32.68 -23.80
CA ASP A 52 13.18 34.00 -23.50
C ASP A 52 13.22 34.94 -24.70
N LYS A 53 13.38 34.38 -25.90
CA LYS A 53 13.54 35.17 -27.14
C LYS A 53 12.38 35.00 -28.10
N THR A 54 11.74 33.85 -28.15
CA THR A 54 10.67 33.53 -29.11
C THR A 54 9.72 32.51 -28.49
N GLY A 55 8.44 32.56 -28.88
CA GLY A 55 7.40 31.63 -28.42
C GLY A 55 6.31 32.30 -27.59
N ALA A 56 5.26 31.55 -27.27
CA ALA A 56 4.18 32.02 -26.42
C ALA A 56 4.62 32.11 -24.95
N ALA A 57 4.08 33.10 -24.23
CA ALA A 57 4.31 33.22 -22.79
C ALA A 57 3.81 31.98 -22.05
N ALA A 58 4.64 31.45 -21.13
CA ALA A 58 4.27 30.33 -20.29
C ALA A 58 3.39 30.79 -19.11
N TYR A 59 2.57 29.89 -18.61
CA TYR A 59 1.88 30.15 -17.35
C TYR A 59 2.89 30.11 -16.19
N PRO A 60 2.82 31.06 -15.24
CA PRO A 60 3.75 31.09 -14.11
C PRO A 60 3.67 29.79 -13.30
N PRO A 61 4.80 29.17 -12.94
CA PRO A 61 4.82 27.95 -12.12
C PRO A 61 4.08 28.10 -10.79
N SER A 62 4.15 29.27 -10.16
CA SER A 62 3.43 29.60 -8.93
C SER A 62 1.92 29.49 -9.11
N VAL A 63 1.36 30.01 -10.20
CA VAL A 63 -0.07 29.91 -10.51
C VAL A 63 -0.45 28.45 -10.77
N MET A 64 0.31 27.75 -11.61
CA MET A 64 0.06 26.35 -11.93
C MET A 64 0.08 25.47 -10.67
N LEU A 65 1.05 25.67 -9.79
CA LEU A 65 1.16 24.94 -8.52
C LEU A 65 -0.04 25.24 -7.61
N LYS A 66 -0.39 26.51 -7.43
CA LYS A 66 -1.54 26.93 -6.60
C LYS A 66 -2.84 26.28 -7.05
N ILE A 67 -3.19 26.36 -8.34
CA ILE A 67 -4.46 25.79 -8.84
C ILE A 67 -4.49 24.27 -8.78
N ILE A 68 -3.35 23.58 -8.94
CA ILE A 68 -3.27 22.12 -8.85
C ILE A 68 -3.45 21.69 -7.40
N LEU A 69 -2.73 22.30 -6.45
CA LEU A 69 -2.84 21.98 -5.02
C LEU A 69 -4.24 22.30 -4.48
N LEU A 70 -4.80 23.46 -4.86
CA LEU A 70 -6.18 23.81 -4.53
C LEU A 70 -7.16 22.79 -5.11
N GLY A 71 -6.97 22.40 -6.37
CA GLY A 71 -7.79 21.38 -7.02
C GLY A 71 -7.76 20.05 -6.25
N TYR A 72 -6.60 19.58 -5.87
CA TYR A 72 -6.46 18.34 -5.11
C TYR A 72 -7.08 18.44 -3.72
N ALA A 73 -6.93 19.55 -3.02
CA ALA A 73 -7.59 19.80 -1.73
C ALA A 73 -9.12 19.76 -1.84
N HIS A 74 -9.67 20.23 -2.96
CA HIS A 74 -11.10 20.15 -3.26
C HIS A 74 -11.55 18.84 -3.96
N GLY A 75 -10.67 17.82 -4.04
CA GLY A 75 -10.98 16.53 -4.68
C GLY A 75 -11.08 16.60 -6.22
N LEU A 76 -10.56 17.67 -6.85
CA LEU A 76 -10.52 17.82 -8.30
C LEU A 76 -9.20 17.22 -8.84
N VAL A 77 -9.11 15.90 -8.99
CA VAL A 77 -7.89 15.20 -9.44
C VAL A 77 -7.69 15.18 -10.96
N SER A 78 -8.61 15.73 -11.75
CA SER A 78 -8.55 15.76 -13.22
C SER A 78 -8.15 17.13 -13.73
N SER A 79 -7.15 17.22 -14.61
CA SER A 79 -6.72 18.46 -15.25
C SER A 79 -7.85 19.22 -15.96
N ARG A 80 -8.81 18.49 -16.58
CA ARG A 80 -10.00 19.10 -17.19
C ARG A 80 -10.92 19.74 -16.15
N ARG A 81 -11.10 19.10 -14.98
CA ARG A 81 -11.91 19.66 -13.90
C ARG A 81 -11.24 20.85 -13.24
N ILE A 82 -9.93 20.83 -13.08
CA ILE A 82 -9.14 21.96 -12.56
C ILE A 82 -9.22 23.14 -13.53
N ALA A 83 -8.96 22.94 -14.82
CA ALA A 83 -9.08 23.98 -15.83
C ALA A 83 -10.50 24.59 -15.85
N LYS A 84 -11.54 23.72 -15.80
CA LYS A 84 -12.94 24.20 -15.74
C LYS A 84 -13.25 24.98 -14.46
N ALA A 85 -12.65 24.62 -13.33
CA ALA A 85 -12.80 25.37 -12.08
C ALA A 85 -12.23 26.78 -12.20
N CYS A 86 -11.10 26.97 -12.88
CA CYS A 86 -10.54 28.30 -13.17
C CYS A 86 -11.46 29.19 -14.02
N GLU A 87 -12.36 28.60 -14.81
CA GLU A 87 -13.37 29.33 -15.58
C GLU A 87 -14.66 29.63 -14.83
N THR A 88 -15.03 28.82 -13.85
CA THR A 88 -16.40 28.79 -13.28
C THR A 88 -16.48 28.98 -11.77
N ASN A 89 -15.37 28.88 -11.06
CA ASN A 89 -15.33 29.01 -9.60
C ASN A 89 -14.53 30.25 -9.21
N ILE A 90 -15.19 31.18 -8.52
CA ILE A 90 -14.62 32.45 -8.10
C ILE A 90 -13.33 32.28 -7.29
N LEU A 91 -13.27 31.28 -6.42
CA LEU A 91 -12.09 31.01 -5.61
C LEU A 91 -10.88 30.61 -6.48
N PHE A 92 -11.10 29.76 -7.49
CA PHE A 92 -10.05 29.38 -8.44
C PHE A 92 -9.63 30.54 -9.31
N MET A 93 -10.58 31.40 -9.74
CA MET A 93 -10.28 32.65 -10.46
C MET A 93 -9.41 33.57 -9.61
N SER A 94 -9.73 33.73 -8.32
CA SER A 94 -8.97 34.56 -7.40
C SER A 94 -7.54 34.04 -7.17
N VAL A 95 -7.38 32.72 -6.92
CA VAL A 95 -6.08 32.10 -6.71
C VAL A 95 -5.22 32.08 -7.98
N SER A 96 -5.84 31.97 -9.16
CA SER A 96 -5.13 32.03 -10.45
C SER A 96 -4.86 33.44 -10.97
N GLY A 97 -5.47 34.47 -10.35
CA GLY A 97 -5.46 35.83 -10.91
C GLY A 97 -6.19 35.92 -12.26
N ASP A 98 -7.30 35.20 -12.39
CA ASP A 98 -8.11 35.05 -13.60
C ASP A 98 -7.39 34.39 -14.79
N ILE A 99 -6.27 33.74 -14.53
CA ILE A 99 -5.59 32.91 -15.53
C ILE A 99 -6.37 31.62 -15.73
N GLN A 100 -6.74 31.34 -16.98
CA GLN A 100 -7.54 30.18 -17.39
C GLN A 100 -6.69 29.23 -18.24
N PRO A 101 -5.86 28.35 -17.62
CA PRO A 101 -4.99 27.47 -18.36
C PRO A 101 -5.79 26.36 -19.05
N HIS A 102 -5.43 26.08 -20.29
CA HIS A 102 -6.00 24.89 -20.96
C HIS A 102 -5.64 23.60 -20.23
N TYR A 103 -6.55 22.63 -20.20
CA TYR A 103 -6.36 21.37 -19.46
C TYR A 103 -5.11 20.60 -19.87
N THR A 104 -4.64 20.73 -21.12
CA THR A 104 -3.38 20.09 -21.58
C THR A 104 -2.16 20.70 -20.91
N SER A 105 -2.18 22.02 -20.65
CA SER A 105 -1.11 22.72 -19.93
C SER A 105 -1.05 22.25 -18.47
N VAL A 106 -2.22 22.11 -17.81
CA VAL A 106 -2.31 21.56 -16.45
C VAL A 106 -1.79 20.12 -16.43
N ALA A 107 -2.20 19.28 -17.38
CA ALA A 107 -1.74 17.89 -17.46
C ALA A 107 -0.23 17.81 -17.74
N GLY A 108 0.29 18.64 -18.64
CA GLY A 108 1.71 18.70 -18.95
C GLY A 108 2.56 19.13 -17.76
N PHE A 109 2.08 20.13 -17.00
CA PHE A 109 2.76 20.57 -15.78
C PHE A 109 2.81 19.46 -14.74
N VAL A 110 1.68 18.79 -14.45
CA VAL A 110 1.62 17.64 -13.51
C VAL A 110 2.55 16.52 -13.97
N ALA A 111 2.60 16.20 -15.25
CA ALA A 111 3.46 15.14 -15.77
C ALA A 111 4.95 15.41 -15.59
N LYS A 112 5.37 16.67 -15.64
CA LYS A 112 6.77 17.10 -15.43
C LYS A 112 7.14 17.28 -13.97
N MET A 113 6.17 17.38 -13.06
CA MET A 113 6.42 17.68 -11.64
C MET A 113 7.26 16.63 -10.90
N HIS A 114 7.41 15.42 -11.43
CA HIS A 114 8.13 14.34 -10.76
C HIS A 114 9.56 14.72 -10.32
N GLU A 115 10.23 15.61 -11.04
CA GLU A 115 11.57 16.11 -10.70
C GLU A 115 11.55 17.13 -9.55
N GLN A 116 10.44 17.85 -9.38
CA GLN A 116 10.31 18.95 -8.41
C GLN A 116 9.55 18.57 -7.13
N ILE A 117 8.88 17.40 -7.11
CA ILE A 117 8.06 16.99 -5.95
C ILE A 117 8.92 16.85 -4.69
N GLU A 118 10.06 16.17 -4.77
CA GLU A 118 10.92 15.94 -3.59
C GLU A 118 11.54 17.25 -3.06
N PRO A 119 12.12 18.13 -3.88
CA PRO A 119 12.58 19.45 -3.44
C PRO A 119 11.49 20.28 -2.77
N LEU A 120 10.32 20.41 -3.42
CA LEU A 120 9.19 21.17 -2.86
C LEU A 120 8.68 20.58 -1.54
N PHE A 121 8.53 19.25 -1.47
CA PHE A 121 8.12 18.58 -0.26
C PHE A 121 9.12 18.84 0.90
N THR A 122 10.41 18.81 0.61
CA THR A 122 11.45 19.13 1.60
C THR A 122 11.34 20.58 2.08
N GLN A 123 11.10 21.55 1.19
CA GLN A 123 10.89 22.95 1.58
C GLN A 123 9.66 23.12 2.47
N VAL A 124 8.54 22.47 2.12
CA VAL A 124 7.32 22.49 2.96
C VAL A 124 7.60 21.91 4.35
N LEU A 125 8.36 20.82 4.46
CA LEU A 125 8.75 20.25 5.74
C LEU A 125 9.65 21.19 6.56
N MET A 126 10.56 21.93 5.90
CA MET A 126 11.38 22.95 6.57
C MET A 126 10.51 24.05 7.16
N ILE A 127 9.51 24.53 6.41
CA ILE A 127 8.54 25.51 6.91
C ILE A 127 7.77 24.94 8.12
N CYS A 128 7.28 23.71 8.03
CA CYS A 128 6.58 23.05 9.14
C CYS A 128 7.47 22.92 10.39
N ASP A 129 8.76 22.66 10.22
CA ASP A 129 9.70 22.55 11.32
C ASP A 129 10.04 23.93 11.94
N GLU A 130 10.22 24.97 11.10
CA GLU A 130 10.43 26.35 11.54
C GLU A 130 9.25 26.88 12.36
N GLU A 131 8.03 26.58 11.93
CA GLU A 131 6.78 26.93 12.63
C GLU A 131 6.49 26.01 13.85
N GLY A 132 7.37 25.05 14.15
CA GLY A 132 7.24 24.16 15.30
C GLY A 132 6.06 23.19 15.18
N LEU A 133 5.61 22.87 13.98
CA LEU A 133 4.49 21.95 13.73
C LEU A 133 4.90 20.48 13.85
N ILE A 134 6.19 20.15 13.74
CA ILE A 134 6.73 18.80 13.87
C ILE A 134 7.12 18.55 15.33
N GLY A 135 6.46 17.60 15.99
CA GLY A 135 6.65 17.31 17.42
C GLY A 135 7.83 16.40 17.73
N ARG A 136 8.16 15.45 16.83
CA ARG A 136 9.26 14.48 16.98
C ARG A 136 9.16 13.56 18.20
N ASN A 137 7.98 13.42 18.82
CA ASN A 137 7.77 12.51 19.94
C ASN A 137 7.47 11.10 19.49
N MET A 138 6.61 10.97 18.44
CA MET A 138 6.19 9.70 17.90
C MET A 138 5.93 9.82 16.39
N PHE A 139 6.40 8.83 15.67
CA PHE A 139 6.08 8.66 14.25
C PHE A 139 5.20 7.42 14.05
N ALA A 140 4.20 7.54 13.20
CA ALA A 140 3.33 6.44 12.80
C ALA A 140 3.46 6.18 11.31
N ILE A 141 3.60 4.91 10.92
CA ILE A 141 3.59 4.50 9.51
C ILE A 141 2.30 3.76 9.21
N ASP A 142 1.64 4.15 8.12
CA ASP A 142 0.48 3.45 7.60
C ASP A 142 0.53 3.37 6.08
N GLY A 143 -0.29 2.48 5.52
CA GLY A 143 -0.35 2.20 4.09
C GLY A 143 -1.76 2.19 3.54
N CYS A 144 -1.92 2.83 2.38
CA CYS A 144 -3.15 2.75 1.60
C CYS A 144 -2.90 2.13 0.22
N LYS A 145 -3.93 1.53 -0.36
CA LYS A 145 -3.84 0.94 -1.69
C LYS A 145 -4.35 1.93 -2.74
N LEU A 146 -3.42 2.45 -3.54
CA LEU A 146 -3.67 3.41 -4.60
C LEU A 146 -3.94 2.66 -5.92
N LYS A 147 -5.09 2.92 -6.52
CA LYS A 147 -5.48 2.29 -7.79
C LYS A 147 -4.77 2.99 -8.96
N SER A 148 -4.12 2.20 -9.83
CA SER A 148 -3.61 2.65 -11.13
C SER A 148 -4.74 2.70 -12.16
N ASN A 149 -4.57 3.52 -13.20
CA ASN A 149 -5.45 3.52 -14.37
C ASN A 149 -5.27 2.29 -15.28
N ALA A 150 -4.26 1.47 -15.02
CA ALA A 150 -3.99 0.27 -15.79
C ALA A 150 -5.05 -0.82 -15.57
N SER A 151 -5.48 -1.45 -16.65
CA SER A 151 -6.42 -2.57 -16.57
C SER A 151 -5.74 -3.82 -16.02
N LYS A 152 -6.33 -4.40 -14.96
CA LYS A 152 -5.87 -5.68 -14.38
C LYS A 152 -5.88 -6.86 -15.38
N GLN A 153 -6.59 -6.74 -16.50
CA GLN A 153 -6.64 -7.77 -17.54
C GLN A 153 -5.32 -7.86 -18.31
N TRP A 154 -4.51 -6.80 -18.32
CA TRP A 154 -3.21 -6.75 -18.96
C TRP A 154 -2.05 -7.15 -18.02
N SER A 155 -2.38 -7.84 -16.92
CA SER A 155 -1.40 -8.36 -15.96
C SER A 155 -1.22 -9.86 -16.09
N GLY A 156 0.03 -10.31 -16.12
CA GLY A 156 0.40 -11.72 -16.17
C GLY A 156 1.89 -11.93 -15.87
N THR A 157 2.28 -13.18 -15.61
CA THR A 157 3.68 -13.59 -15.73
C THR A 157 4.07 -13.60 -17.20
N PHE A 158 5.35 -13.61 -17.52
CA PHE A 158 5.79 -13.66 -18.93
C PHE A 158 5.20 -14.84 -19.69
N ASP A 159 5.11 -15.98 -19.04
CA ASP A 159 4.47 -17.19 -19.59
C ASP A 159 2.95 -17.02 -19.83
N GLU A 160 2.23 -16.39 -18.88
CA GLU A 160 0.81 -16.06 -19.04
C GLU A 160 0.58 -15.04 -20.17
N LEU A 161 1.46 -14.04 -20.28
CA LEU A 161 1.41 -13.03 -21.35
C LEU A 161 1.74 -13.63 -22.71
N GLY A 162 2.71 -14.52 -22.80
CA GLY A 162 3.04 -15.26 -24.02
C GLY A 162 1.87 -16.11 -24.51
N ARG A 163 1.19 -16.82 -23.60
CA ARG A 163 -0.03 -17.58 -23.93
C ARG A 163 -1.18 -16.68 -24.39
N LYS A 164 -1.31 -15.50 -23.79
CA LYS A 164 -2.30 -14.49 -24.18
C LYS A 164 -2.01 -13.97 -25.59
N LYS A 165 -0.75 -13.63 -25.90
CA LYS A 165 -0.29 -13.26 -27.25
C LYS A 165 -0.67 -14.30 -28.26
N ALA A 166 -0.28 -15.57 -28.06
CA ALA A 166 -0.60 -16.67 -28.95
C ALA A 166 -2.11 -16.89 -29.15
N LYS A 167 -2.95 -16.55 -28.14
CA LYS A 167 -4.42 -16.58 -28.28
C LYS A 167 -4.92 -15.45 -29.15
N LEU A 168 -4.37 -14.23 -29.02
CA LEU A 168 -4.73 -13.08 -29.86
C LEU A 168 -4.35 -13.32 -31.33
N GLU A 169 -3.13 -13.80 -31.59
CA GLU A 169 -2.65 -14.14 -32.94
C GLU A 169 -3.51 -15.19 -33.60
N ARG A 170 -3.88 -16.26 -32.85
CA ARG A 170 -4.81 -17.28 -33.36
C ARG A 170 -6.20 -16.72 -33.67
N ALA A 171 -6.69 -15.77 -32.84
CA ALA A 171 -7.97 -15.13 -33.11
C ALA A 171 -7.92 -14.23 -34.37
N SER A 172 -6.83 -13.48 -34.53
CA SER A 172 -6.57 -12.67 -35.74
C SER A 172 -6.51 -13.53 -36.99
N LYS A 173 -5.78 -14.66 -36.93
CA LYS A 173 -5.69 -15.62 -38.06
C LYS A 173 -7.03 -16.20 -38.47
N ARG A 174 -7.91 -16.57 -37.51
CA ARG A 174 -9.25 -17.08 -37.79
C ARG A 174 -10.12 -16.07 -38.53
N ILE A 175 -9.96 -14.77 -38.33
CA ILE A 175 -10.68 -13.74 -39.08
C ILE A 175 -10.26 -13.80 -40.55
N ILE A 176 -8.98 -13.94 -40.85
CA ILE A 176 -8.45 -14.06 -42.21
C ILE A 176 -8.97 -15.34 -42.86
N GLU A 177 -8.88 -16.48 -42.18
CA GLU A 177 -9.35 -17.79 -42.64
C GLU A 177 -10.85 -17.75 -42.97
N ARG A 178 -11.65 -17.05 -42.14
CA ARG A 178 -13.11 -16.87 -42.44
C ARG A 178 -13.35 -16.05 -43.69
N HIS A 179 -12.59 -14.97 -43.92
CA HIS A 179 -12.69 -14.17 -45.13
C HIS A 179 -12.28 -14.96 -46.39
N GLN A 180 -11.30 -15.86 -46.28
CA GLN A 180 -10.87 -16.71 -47.40
C GLN A 180 -11.85 -17.85 -47.72
N SER A 181 -12.69 -18.25 -46.75
CA SER A 181 -13.62 -19.39 -46.90
C SER A 181 -15.04 -19.00 -47.22
N GLN A 182 -15.41 -17.71 -47.19
CA GLN A 182 -16.76 -17.20 -47.40
C GLN A 182 -16.78 -16.08 -48.46
N ASP A 183 -17.14 -16.42 -49.70
CA ASP A 183 -17.20 -15.48 -50.82
C ASP A 183 -18.39 -14.47 -50.79
N SER A 184 -19.31 -14.57 -49.80
CA SER A 184 -20.55 -13.78 -49.74
C SER A 184 -20.69 -12.98 -48.42
N LEU A 185 -19.59 -12.46 -47.86
CA LEU A 185 -19.66 -11.59 -46.69
C LEU A 185 -20.10 -10.16 -47.08
N SER A 186 -21.01 -9.55 -46.30
CA SER A 186 -21.36 -8.15 -46.48
C SER A 186 -20.19 -7.22 -46.22
N GLU A 187 -20.11 -6.07 -46.93
CA GLU A 187 -19.06 -5.08 -46.77
C GLU A 187 -18.95 -4.56 -45.32
N GLU A 188 -20.09 -4.46 -44.61
CA GLU A 188 -20.13 -4.04 -43.21
C GLU A 188 -19.43 -5.06 -42.28
N LEU A 189 -19.65 -6.35 -42.47
CA LEU A 189 -19.01 -7.43 -41.73
C LEU A 189 -17.50 -7.46 -42.00
N ILE A 190 -17.09 -7.30 -43.25
CA ILE A 190 -15.67 -7.22 -43.62
C ILE A 190 -14.99 -6.05 -42.91
N THR A 191 -15.63 -4.87 -42.89
CA THR A 191 -15.10 -3.67 -42.23
C THR A 191 -14.98 -3.84 -40.71
N GLN A 192 -15.97 -4.49 -40.08
CA GLN A 192 -15.94 -4.78 -38.64
C GLN A 192 -14.83 -5.78 -38.29
N ASP A 193 -14.71 -6.84 -39.08
CA ASP A 193 -13.68 -7.86 -38.90
C ASP A 193 -12.25 -7.31 -39.07
N LEU A 194 -12.03 -6.46 -40.06
CA LEU A 194 -10.74 -5.79 -40.27
C LEU A 194 -10.38 -4.88 -39.10
N LYS A 195 -11.33 -4.10 -38.57
CA LYS A 195 -11.13 -3.29 -37.36
C LYS A 195 -10.85 -4.17 -36.12
N GLN A 196 -11.53 -5.31 -36.02
CA GLN A 196 -11.29 -6.24 -34.93
C GLN A 196 -9.92 -6.90 -35.04
N LYS A 197 -9.52 -7.32 -36.24
CA LYS A 197 -8.20 -7.87 -36.53
C LYS A 197 -7.11 -6.88 -36.14
N GLU A 198 -7.20 -5.63 -36.59
CA GLU A 198 -6.25 -4.57 -36.28
C GLU A 198 -6.10 -4.36 -34.74
N LYS A 199 -7.20 -4.41 -33.98
CA LYS A 199 -7.16 -4.34 -32.50
C LYS A 199 -6.45 -5.55 -31.87
N LEU A 200 -6.66 -6.74 -32.41
CA LEU A 200 -6.01 -7.97 -31.93
C LEU A 200 -4.52 -7.93 -32.21
N ASP A 201 -4.12 -7.54 -33.42
CA ASP A 201 -2.71 -7.42 -33.82
C ASP A 201 -1.99 -6.37 -32.98
N LYS A 202 -2.52 -5.13 -32.87
CA LYS A 202 -1.99 -4.09 -31.99
C LYS A 202 -1.86 -4.55 -30.52
N SER A 203 -2.76 -5.41 -30.07
CA SER A 203 -2.70 -5.97 -28.73
C SER A 203 -1.63 -7.03 -28.58
N ALA A 204 -1.40 -7.85 -29.61
CA ALA A 204 -0.33 -8.85 -29.64
C ALA A 204 1.05 -8.17 -29.75
N ASP A 205 1.18 -7.11 -30.57
CA ASP A 205 2.39 -6.33 -30.74
C ASP A 205 2.82 -5.67 -29.42
N LYS A 206 1.88 -5.07 -28.68
CA LYS A 206 2.14 -4.50 -27.35
C LYS A 206 2.70 -5.54 -26.35
N ILE A 207 2.18 -6.77 -26.39
CA ILE A 207 2.72 -7.84 -25.55
C ILE A 207 4.12 -8.22 -26.01
N THR A 208 4.35 -8.29 -27.33
CA THR A 208 5.67 -8.64 -27.90
C THR A 208 6.73 -7.60 -27.49
N GLU A 209 6.42 -6.33 -27.66
CA GLU A 209 7.28 -5.21 -27.26
C GLU A 209 7.60 -5.26 -25.77
N PHE A 210 6.58 -5.45 -24.92
CA PHE A 210 6.75 -5.56 -23.48
C PHE A 210 7.66 -6.73 -23.08
N LEU A 211 7.46 -7.91 -23.64
CA LEU A 211 8.27 -9.09 -23.35
C LEU A 211 9.72 -8.95 -23.84
N ALA A 212 9.96 -8.14 -24.89
CA ALA A 212 11.30 -7.87 -25.40
C ALA A 212 12.06 -6.79 -24.62
N THR A 213 11.34 -5.83 -24.02
CA THR A 213 11.96 -4.63 -23.41
C THR A 213 12.04 -4.71 -21.88
N HIS A 214 11.31 -5.62 -21.23
CA HIS A 214 11.26 -5.71 -19.77
C HIS A 214 11.77 -7.08 -19.28
N GLU A 215 12.23 -7.10 -18.04
CA GLU A 215 12.61 -8.33 -17.34
C GLU A 215 11.45 -8.87 -16.50
N GLU A 216 11.42 -10.21 -16.34
CA GLU A 216 10.38 -10.84 -15.52
C GLU A 216 10.60 -10.54 -14.04
N LYS A 217 9.60 -9.95 -13.40
CA LYS A 217 9.63 -9.67 -11.97
C LYS A 217 9.60 -10.95 -11.15
N THR A 218 10.45 -11.03 -10.12
CA THR A 218 10.49 -12.15 -9.19
C THR A 218 10.06 -11.72 -7.79
N GLY A 219 9.28 -12.57 -7.13
CA GLY A 219 8.88 -12.37 -5.74
C GLY A 219 9.97 -12.79 -4.75
N SER A 220 9.76 -12.52 -3.45
CA SER A 220 10.69 -12.84 -2.37
C SER A 220 11.11 -14.32 -2.26
N LYS A 221 10.36 -15.23 -2.89
CA LYS A 221 10.65 -16.68 -2.95
C LYS A 221 11.23 -17.11 -4.30
N GLY A 222 11.72 -16.17 -5.12
CA GLY A 222 12.29 -16.44 -6.44
C GLY A 222 11.28 -16.89 -7.50
N LYS A 223 9.96 -16.84 -7.22
CA LYS A 223 8.94 -17.20 -8.18
C LYS A 223 8.52 -16.00 -9.02
N PRO A 224 8.23 -16.18 -10.33
CA PRO A 224 7.71 -15.11 -11.16
C PRO A 224 6.43 -14.49 -10.60
N ILE A 225 6.34 -13.16 -10.64
CA ILE A 225 5.14 -12.41 -10.26
C ILE A 225 4.58 -11.66 -11.47
N LYS A 226 3.29 -11.31 -11.39
CA LYS A 226 2.59 -10.67 -12.50
C LYS A 226 3.05 -9.24 -12.71
N SER A 227 3.42 -8.91 -13.92
CA SER A 227 3.64 -7.53 -14.40
C SER A 227 2.43 -7.06 -15.21
N ASN A 228 2.22 -5.76 -15.27
CA ASN A 228 1.19 -5.15 -16.13
C ASN A 228 1.84 -4.49 -17.34
N ILE A 229 1.32 -4.71 -18.54
CA ILE A 229 1.89 -4.18 -19.78
C ILE A 229 1.74 -2.66 -19.88
N THR A 230 0.64 -2.11 -19.35
CA THR A 230 0.34 -0.67 -19.43
C THR A 230 1.05 0.13 -18.36
N ASP A 231 1.27 -0.48 -17.19
CA ASP A 231 1.90 0.14 -16.02
C ASP A 231 2.82 -0.92 -15.35
N PRO A 232 4.03 -1.07 -15.89
CA PRO A 232 4.99 -2.09 -15.45
C PRO A 232 5.35 -2.00 -13.98
N ASP A 233 5.36 -0.79 -13.42
CA ASP A 233 5.76 -0.54 -12.03
C ASP A 233 4.68 -0.93 -11.03
N SER A 234 3.42 -0.97 -11.46
CA SER A 234 2.30 -1.35 -10.60
C SER A 234 2.28 -2.85 -10.24
N ALA A 235 1.55 -3.18 -9.18
CA ALA A 235 1.32 -4.56 -8.76
C ALA A 235 -0.17 -4.91 -8.77
N LYS A 236 -0.45 -6.20 -9.01
CA LYS A 236 -1.80 -6.75 -8.89
C LYS A 236 -2.03 -7.17 -7.44
N MET A 237 -2.88 -6.47 -6.71
CA MET A 237 -3.11 -6.68 -5.29
C MET A 237 -4.58 -6.88 -4.95
N THR A 238 -4.85 -7.62 -3.87
CA THR A 238 -6.19 -7.89 -3.37
C THR A 238 -6.53 -6.92 -2.26
N THR A 239 -7.71 -6.32 -2.35
CA THR A 239 -8.29 -5.44 -1.33
C THR A 239 -9.58 -6.05 -0.80
N SER A 240 -10.17 -5.47 0.26
CA SER A 240 -11.49 -5.85 0.77
C SER A 240 -12.60 -5.73 -0.30
N LYS A 241 -12.45 -4.79 -1.23
CA LYS A 241 -13.39 -4.52 -2.35
C LYS A 241 -13.06 -5.29 -3.65
N GLY A 242 -12.08 -6.21 -3.61
CA GLY A 242 -11.67 -7.01 -4.76
C GLY A 242 -10.23 -6.79 -5.21
N THR A 243 -9.90 -7.26 -6.41
CA THR A 243 -8.54 -7.16 -6.94
C THR A 243 -8.37 -5.87 -7.75
N ILE A 244 -7.31 -5.13 -7.45
CA ILE A 244 -6.90 -3.92 -8.18
C ILE A 244 -5.53 -4.09 -8.82
N GLN A 245 -5.22 -3.28 -9.82
CA GLN A 245 -3.88 -2.96 -10.27
C GLN A 245 -3.50 -1.62 -9.65
N GLY A 246 -2.34 -1.52 -8.99
CA GLY A 246 -1.98 -0.29 -8.30
C GLY A 246 -0.71 -0.38 -7.46
N TYR A 247 -0.65 0.49 -6.47
CA TYR A 247 0.51 0.70 -5.60
C TYR A 247 0.11 0.64 -4.14
N ASN A 248 1.06 0.29 -3.27
CA ASN A 248 0.99 0.59 -1.85
C ASN A 248 1.55 2.00 -1.63
N GLY A 249 0.69 2.95 -1.33
CA GLY A 249 1.09 4.26 -0.82
C GLY A 249 1.39 4.12 0.66
N ILE A 250 2.62 4.45 1.06
CA ILE A 250 3.06 4.41 2.45
C ILE A 250 3.38 5.81 2.88
N ALA A 251 2.87 6.23 4.04
CA ALA A 251 3.17 7.50 4.64
C ALA A 251 3.69 7.32 6.07
N ILE A 252 4.56 8.21 6.51
CA ILE A 252 5.02 8.32 7.89
C ILE A 252 4.64 9.71 8.40
N ASN A 253 3.84 9.75 9.45
CA ASN A 253 3.29 10.96 10.04
C ASN A 253 3.90 11.23 11.42
N ASP A 254 4.01 12.50 11.77
CA ASP A 254 4.27 12.97 13.11
C ASP A 254 2.98 13.01 13.95
N ASP A 255 3.08 12.84 15.27
CA ASP A 255 1.93 12.77 16.18
C ASP A 255 1.33 14.14 16.53
N LYS A 256 2.11 15.21 16.50
CA LYS A 256 1.67 16.52 17.00
C LYS A 256 0.59 17.17 16.16
N HIS A 257 0.83 17.30 14.86
CA HIS A 257 -0.10 17.90 13.89
C HIS A 257 -0.33 17.00 12.67
N GLN A 258 0.01 15.70 12.76
CA GLN A 258 -0.15 14.72 11.70
C GLN A 258 0.57 15.13 10.39
N ILE A 259 1.69 15.85 10.52
CA ILE A 259 2.49 16.23 9.37
C ILE A 259 3.09 14.97 8.73
N ILE A 260 2.86 14.80 7.44
CA ILE A 260 3.47 13.71 6.68
C ILE A 260 4.95 14.04 6.46
N LEU A 261 5.84 13.27 7.11
CA LEU A 261 7.30 13.44 7.02
C LEU A 261 7.90 12.71 5.83
N GLN A 262 7.27 11.62 5.40
CA GLN A 262 7.69 10.82 4.25
C GLN A 262 6.45 10.17 3.61
N ALA A 263 6.37 10.20 2.29
CA ALA A 263 5.33 9.50 1.54
C ALA A 263 5.90 8.97 0.23
N GLN A 264 5.58 7.71 -0.08
CA GLN A 264 5.97 7.09 -1.35
C GLN A 264 5.00 5.98 -1.76
N ALA A 265 4.84 5.82 -3.08
CA ALA A 265 4.07 4.73 -3.66
C ALA A 265 5.00 3.60 -4.12
N TRP A 266 4.66 2.35 -3.76
CA TRP A 266 5.46 1.16 -4.02
C TRP A 266 4.67 0.16 -4.85
N GLY A 267 5.21 -0.27 -5.97
CA GLY A 267 4.62 -1.31 -6.81
C GLY A 267 4.83 -2.72 -6.26
N THR A 268 4.67 -2.93 -4.96
CA THR A 268 4.81 -4.21 -4.28
C THR A 268 3.49 -4.64 -3.65
N VAL A 269 3.22 -5.94 -3.60
CA VAL A 269 1.97 -6.48 -3.02
C VAL A 269 1.98 -6.43 -1.50
N GLY A 270 3.14 -6.62 -0.88
CA GLY A 270 3.31 -6.72 0.57
C GLY A 270 3.84 -5.43 1.19
N GLU A 271 3.23 -4.97 2.27
CA GLU A 271 3.64 -3.80 3.04
C GLU A 271 4.94 -4.06 3.83
N GLN A 272 5.21 -5.30 4.23
CA GLN A 272 6.43 -5.68 4.96
C GLN A 272 7.72 -5.23 4.29
N GLN A 273 7.76 -5.21 2.96
CA GLN A 273 8.96 -4.85 2.20
C GLN A 273 9.22 -3.34 2.14
N THR A 274 8.21 -2.53 2.46
CA THR A 274 8.28 -1.07 2.34
C THR A 274 8.77 -0.37 3.60
N LEU A 275 8.71 -1.01 4.78
CA LEU A 275 9.11 -0.41 6.05
C LEU A 275 10.57 0.09 6.03
N GLN A 276 11.50 -0.77 5.67
CA GLN A 276 12.94 -0.43 5.73
C GLN A 276 13.31 0.73 4.80
N PRO A 277 12.92 0.72 3.50
CA PRO A 277 13.21 1.85 2.63
C PRO A 277 12.49 3.13 3.08
N ALA A 278 11.23 3.07 3.55
CA ALA A 278 10.51 4.23 4.07
C ALA A 278 11.21 4.87 5.28
N VAL A 279 11.64 4.04 6.26
CA VAL A 279 12.37 4.52 7.44
C VAL A 279 13.75 5.08 7.07
N LYS A 280 14.44 4.52 6.07
CA LYS A 280 15.71 5.09 5.58
C LYS A 280 15.52 6.48 4.97
N GLN A 281 14.49 6.65 4.16
CA GLN A 281 14.14 7.95 3.57
C GLN A 281 13.71 8.96 4.64
N LEU A 282 12.89 8.53 5.63
CA LEU A 282 12.56 9.37 6.78
C LEU A 282 13.82 9.91 7.48
N LYS A 283 14.80 9.04 7.75
CA LYS A 283 16.07 9.47 8.37
C LYS A 283 16.84 10.47 7.53
N GLN A 284 16.85 10.30 6.21
CA GLN A 284 17.45 11.26 5.29
C GLN A 284 16.74 12.62 5.35
N GLN A 285 15.40 12.62 5.38
CA GLN A 285 14.61 13.84 5.54
C GLN A 285 14.88 14.51 6.90
N LEU A 286 14.86 13.76 8.00
CA LEU A 286 15.16 14.29 9.31
C LEU A 286 16.58 14.88 9.40
N THR A 287 17.56 14.30 8.70
CA THR A 287 18.90 14.86 8.62
C THR A 287 18.91 16.22 7.89
N LYS A 288 18.12 16.37 6.81
CA LYS A 288 17.96 17.65 6.11
C LYS A 288 17.32 18.72 7.01
N LEU A 289 16.39 18.33 7.88
CA LEU A 289 15.68 19.23 8.81
C LEU A 289 16.52 19.61 10.03
N ASN A 290 17.44 18.75 10.49
CA ASN A 290 18.19 18.90 11.74
C ASN A 290 19.36 19.91 11.69
N THR A 291 19.54 20.67 10.63
CA THR A 291 20.68 21.57 10.48
C THR A 291 20.79 22.68 11.54
N LYS A 292 19.78 22.87 12.42
CA LYS A 292 19.76 23.98 13.38
C LYS A 292 19.23 23.69 14.81
N LYS A 293 18.73 22.50 15.11
CA LYS A 293 18.22 22.20 16.48
C LYS A 293 19.04 21.08 17.11
N GLU A 294 19.55 21.32 18.31
CA GLU A 294 20.16 20.28 19.14
C GLU A 294 19.19 19.12 19.29
N ALA A 295 19.70 17.91 19.07
CA ALA A 295 18.94 16.71 19.32
C ALA A 295 18.56 16.68 20.82
N ASP A 296 17.30 16.94 21.13
CA ASP A 296 16.74 16.52 22.41
C ASP A 296 17.09 15.04 22.58
N ASN A 297 17.70 14.69 23.71
CA ASN A 297 18.13 13.32 24.07
C ASN A 297 16.92 12.35 24.22
N HIS A 298 15.83 12.63 23.54
CA HIS A 298 14.59 11.91 23.60
C HIS A 298 14.52 10.85 22.49
N THR A 299 14.36 9.59 22.88
CA THR A 299 14.19 8.49 21.91
C THR A 299 12.79 8.59 21.27
N ILE A 300 12.75 8.89 19.98
CA ILE A 300 11.51 9.00 19.23
C ILE A 300 10.81 7.64 19.16
N LYS A 301 9.53 7.60 19.50
CA LYS A 301 8.70 6.41 19.36
C LYS A 301 8.31 6.19 17.90
N PHE A 302 8.19 4.93 17.52
CA PHE A 302 7.78 4.56 16.16
C PHE A 302 6.70 3.47 16.21
N THR A 303 5.57 3.72 15.61
CA THR A 303 4.45 2.79 15.59
C THR A 303 4.13 2.31 14.18
N ALA A 304 3.65 1.07 14.06
CA ALA A 304 3.19 0.50 12.80
C ALA A 304 2.14 -0.59 13.05
N ASP A 305 1.30 -0.82 12.06
CA ASP A 305 0.31 -1.88 12.09
C ASP A 305 0.94 -3.28 11.97
N SER A 306 0.10 -4.31 12.10
CA SER A 306 0.53 -5.71 12.03
C SER A 306 1.00 -6.16 10.64
N GLY A 307 0.70 -5.39 9.59
CA GLY A 307 1.15 -5.63 8.22
C GLY A 307 2.67 -5.53 8.08
N PHE A 308 3.31 -4.71 8.91
CA PHE A 308 4.76 -4.51 8.93
C PHE A 308 5.52 -5.46 9.84
N ASN A 309 4.82 -6.29 10.67
CA ASN A 309 5.45 -7.18 11.64
C ASN A 309 6.14 -8.36 10.95
N SER A 310 7.46 -8.37 10.93
CA SER A 310 8.30 -9.48 10.50
C SER A 310 9.63 -9.46 11.24
N GLU A 311 10.27 -10.62 11.40
CA GLU A 311 11.55 -10.74 12.12
C GLU A 311 12.61 -9.80 11.53
N VAL A 312 12.68 -9.70 10.20
CA VAL A 312 13.64 -8.85 9.47
C VAL A 312 13.38 -7.37 9.74
N ASN A 313 12.12 -6.94 9.75
CA ASN A 313 11.76 -5.55 10.04
C ASN A 313 12.02 -5.20 11.50
N LEU A 314 11.70 -6.10 12.43
CA LEU A 314 11.92 -5.88 13.86
C LEU A 314 13.42 -5.85 14.22
N ASP A 315 14.25 -6.68 13.59
CA ASP A 315 15.71 -6.60 13.71
C ASP A 315 16.23 -5.24 13.18
N PHE A 316 15.76 -4.81 12.02
CA PHE A 316 16.12 -3.51 11.45
C PHE A 316 15.71 -2.36 12.37
N MET A 317 14.48 -2.38 12.87
CA MET A 317 13.96 -1.33 13.76
C MET A 317 14.68 -1.30 15.09
N ALA A 318 15.07 -2.44 15.67
CA ALA A 318 15.88 -2.51 16.89
C ALA A 318 17.25 -1.82 16.75
N LYS A 319 17.78 -1.74 15.51
CA LYS A 319 19.05 -1.07 15.17
C LYS A 319 18.84 0.37 14.69
N SER A 320 17.61 0.80 14.52
CA SER A 320 17.29 2.09 13.91
C SER A 320 17.43 3.28 14.86
N GLY A 321 17.46 3.05 16.18
CA GLY A 321 17.46 4.10 17.20
C GLY A 321 16.08 4.60 17.61
N PHE A 322 15.00 4.05 17.03
CA PHE A 322 13.62 4.34 17.41
C PHE A 322 13.14 3.41 18.53
N ASP A 323 12.32 3.94 19.44
CA ASP A 323 11.56 3.14 20.41
C ASP A 323 10.30 2.58 19.74
N THR A 324 10.42 1.38 19.16
CA THR A 324 9.45 0.83 18.19
C THR A 324 8.34 0.03 18.85
N TYR A 325 7.11 0.21 18.36
CA TYR A 325 5.89 -0.51 18.74
C TYR A 325 5.16 -1.00 17.48
N ILE A 326 5.29 -2.28 17.13
CA ILE A 326 4.65 -2.89 15.96
C ILE A 326 3.77 -4.04 16.41
N ALA A 327 2.46 -3.89 16.23
CA ALA A 327 1.49 -4.92 16.61
C ALA A 327 1.71 -6.23 15.84
N ASP A 328 1.42 -7.36 16.49
CA ASP A 328 1.29 -8.65 15.80
C ASP A 328 -0.18 -8.98 15.50
N ASN A 329 -0.41 -9.89 14.57
CA ASN A 329 -1.76 -10.30 14.13
C ASN A 329 -2.67 -10.86 15.25
N GLN A 330 -2.12 -11.16 16.44
CA GLN A 330 -2.86 -11.69 17.59
C GLN A 330 -3.04 -10.65 18.70
N PHE A 331 -2.48 -9.43 18.54
CA PHE A 331 -2.52 -8.38 19.56
C PHE A 331 -3.95 -8.08 20.03
N ARG A 332 -4.88 -7.87 19.10
CA ARG A 332 -6.29 -7.58 19.42
C ARG A 332 -6.96 -8.69 20.26
N LYS A 333 -6.53 -9.94 20.12
CA LYS A 333 -7.06 -11.07 20.92
C LYS A 333 -6.54 -11.07 22.34
N ARG A 334 -5.34 -10.53 22.57
CA ARG A 334 -4.69 -10.50 23.89
C ARG A 334 -5.00 -9.24 24.66
N ASN A 335 -5.32 -8.16 23.98
CA ASN A 335 -5.60 -6.89 24.62
C ASN A 335 -7.05 -6.84 25.11
N PRO A 336 -7.30 -6.67 26.44
CA PRO A 336 -8.64 -6.64 27.01
C PRO A 336 -9.53 -5.55 26.39
N LEU A 337 -8.98 -4.38 26.10
CA LEU A 337 -9.72 -3.24 25.51
C LEU A 337 -10.37 -3.58 24.16
N PHE A 338 -9.72 -4.43 23.36
CA PHE A 338 -10.28 -4.87 22.08
C PHE A 338 -11.13 -6.14 22.20
N LYS A 339 -10.87 -6.97 23.23
CA LYS A 339 -11.58 -8.23 23.43
C LYS A 339 -13.03 -8.02 23.85
N GLU A 340 -13.32 -6.94 24.55
CA GLU A 340 -14.63 -6.58 25.07
C GLU A 340 -15.44 -5.66 24.14
N SER A 341 -14.92 -5.29 22.96
CA SER A 341 -15.65 -4.47 22.01
C SER A 341 -16.68 -5.31 21.22
N GLU A 342 -17.91 -4.82 21.08
CA GLU A 342 -18.99 -5.47 20.28
C GLU A 342 -18.54 -5.78 18.84
N THR A 343 -17.77 -4.90 18.22
CA THR A 343 -17.23 -5.07 16.86
C THR A 343 -16.28 -6.26 16.79
N TYR A 344 -15.47 -6.47 17.82
CA TYR A 344 -14.52 -7.58 17.87
C TYR A 344 -15.22 -8.92 18.13
N GLU A 345 -16.23 -8.95 18.99
CA GLU A 345 -17.04 -10.13 19.24
C GLU A 345 -17.81 -10.56 17.99
N THR A 346 -18.42 -9.62 17.27
CA THR A 346 -19.12 -9.89 16.01
C THR A 346 -18.17 -10.42 14.93
N GLU A 347 -16.97 -9.86 14.81
CA GLU A 347 -15.96 -10.39 13.88
C GLU A 347 -15.41 -11.76 14.30
N GLN A 348 -15.22 -11.99 15.59
CA GLN A 348 -14.83 -13.32 16.10
C GLN A 348 -15.89 -14.36 15.76
N GLU A 349 -17.17 -14.04 15.95
CA GLU A 349 -18.27 -14.92 15.64
C GLU A 349 -18.38 -15.21 14.15
N LYS A 350 -18.23 -14.21 13.28
CA LYS A 350 -18.12 -14.39 11.83
C LYS A 350 -16.92 -15.26 11.43
N ARG A 351 -15.77 -15.10 12.09
CA ARG A 351 -14.57 -15.91 11.86
C ARG A 351 -14.74 -17.33 12.39
N ARG A 352 -15.42 -17.51 13.54
CA ARG A 352 -15.78 -18.80 14.12
C ARG A 352 -16.73 -19.55 13.20
N LEU A 353 -17.77 -18.90 12.68
CA LEU A 353 -18.73 -19.45 11.72
C LEU A 353 -18.04 -19.83 10.37
N LYS A 354 -17.12 -19.01 9.87
CA LYS A 354 -16.30 -19.36 8.69
C LYS A 354 -15.36 -20.53 8.94
N ARG A 355 -14.80 -20.69 10.15
CA ARG A 355 -13.93 -21.81 10.53
C ARG A 355 -14.72 -23.07 10.87
N SER A 356 -15.93 -22.95 11.37
CA SER A 356 -16.81 -24.05 11.76
C SER A 356 -17.46 -24.79 10.59
N LYS A 357 -17.06 -24.54 9.33
CA LYS A 357 -17.35 -25.45 8.23
C LYS A 357 -16.66 -26.82 8.47
N GLY A 358 -17.05 -27.47 9.56
CA GLY A 358 -16.92 -28.90 9.79
C GLY A 358 -15.50 -29.47 10.01
N LYS A 359 -14.46 -28.67 10.24
CA LYS A 359 -13.11 -29.20 10.50
C LYS A 359 -12.76 -29.06 11.99
N PRO A 360 -12.58 -30.14 12.73
CA PRO A 360 -12.16 -30.10 14.12
C PRO A 360 -10.80 -29.40 14.28
N ARG A 361 -10.61 -28.67 15.40
CA ARG A 361 -9.29 -28.12 15.76
C ARG A 361 -8.33 -29.28 15.95
N LEU A 362 -7.25 -29.29 15.19
CA LEU A 362 -6.18 -30.26 15.36
C LEU A 362 -5.27 -29.86 16.54
N PHE A 363 -4.77 -30.85 17.25
CA PHE A 363 -3.77 -30.67 18.29
C PHE A 363 -2.52 -30.00 17.77
N THR A 364 -2.03 -29.00 18.51
CA THR A 364 -0.77 -28.28 18.29
C THR A 364 0.36 -28.90 19.12
N SER A 365 1.60 -28.41 19.01
CA SER A 365 2.70 -28.85 19.86
C SER A 365 2.41 -28.67 21.36
N ASP A 366 1.65 -27.65 21.73
CA ASP A 366 1.35 -27.28 23.11
C ASP A 366 0.37 -28.26 23.79
N ASP A 367 -0.33 -29.07 23.00
CA ASP A 367 -1.24 -30.09 23.48
C ASP A 367 -0.47 -31.41 23.80
N PHE A 368 0.86 -31.50 23.54
CA PHE A 368 1.71 -32.65 23.79
C PHE A 368 2.59 -32.40 25.02
N HIS A 369 2.75 -33.42 25.88
CA HIS A 369 3.58 -33.35 27.07
C HIS A 369 5.03 -33.64 26.72
N TYR A 370 5.85 -32.59 26.57
CA TYR A 370 7.28 -32.71 26.37
C TYR A 370 8.04 -32.43 27.67
N ASP A 371 8.83 -33.41 28.13
CA ASP A 371 9.75 -33.24 29.23
C ASP A 371 11.17 -32.98 28.71
N GLU A 372 11.68 -31.78 29.01
CA GLU A 372 13.00 -31.37 28.57
C GLU A 372 14.13 -32.08 29.30
N THR A 373 13.93 -32.47 30.54
CA THR A 373 14.95 -33.12 31.38
C THR A 373 15.20 -34.56 30.94
N THR A 374 14.13 -35.28 30.67
CA THR A 374 14.19 -36.67 30.20
C THR A 374 14.23 -36.79 28.68
N GLN A 375 14.03 -35.70 27.96
CA GLN A 375 13.94 -35.68 26.50
C GLN A 375 12.89 -36.66 25.96
N THR A 376 11.77 -36.80 26.67
CA THR A 376 10.64 -37.67 26.30
C THR A 376 9.40 -36.86 25.94
N CYS A 377 8.54 -37.43 25.12
CA CYS A 377 7.30 -36.78 24.69
C CYS A 377 6.13 -37.75 24.75
N ARG A 378 5.00 -37.34 25.33
CA ARG A 378 3.73 -38.08 25.33
C ARG A 378 2.66 -37.32 24.55
N CYS A 379 1.88 -38.06 23.77
CA CYS A 379 0.77 -37.49 23.03
C CYS A 379 -0.48 -37.25 23.92
N PRO A 380 -1.48 -36.47 23.47
CA PRO A 380 -2.72 -36.26 24.25
C PRO A 380 -3.51 -37.53 24.60
N ALA A 381 -3.29 -38.61 23.86
CA ALA A 381 -3.86 -39.93 24.17
C ALA A 381 -3.02 -40.74 25.21
N GLY A 382 -1.94 -40.15 25.78
CA GLY A 382 -1.08 -40.76 26.77
C GLY A 382 0.04 -41.67 26.24
N ASN A 383 0.08 -41.90 24.91
CA ASN A 383 1.10 -42.80 24.32
C ASN A 383 2.45 -42.08 24.21
N GLU A 384 3.52 -42.83 24.43
CA GLU A 384 4.89 -42.35 24.25
C GLU A 384 5.22 -42.15 22.77
N MET A 385 6.04 -41.14 22.50
CA MET A 385 6.51 -40.84 21.17
C MET A 385 8.02 -41.01 21.10
N TRP A 386 8.51 -41.62 20.03
CA TRP A 386 9.95 -41.78 19.84
C TRP A 386 10.58 -40.54 19.22
N ARG A 387 11.82 -40.26 19.60
CA ARG A 387 12.59 -39.11 19.12
C ARG A 387 13.14 -39.38 17.73
N SER A 388 12.58 -38.74 16.72
CA SER A 388 12.93 -38.94 15.30
C SER A 388 14.05 -38.03 14.81
N GLY A 389 14.46 -37.01 15.57
CA GLY A 389 15.58 -36.14 15.21
C GLY A 389 15.91 -35.13 16.30
N ILE A 390 17.20 -34.80 16.41
CA ILE A 390 17.74 -33.77 17.30
C ILE A 390 18.35 -32.69 16.39
N ASN A 391 18.23 -31.42 16.79
CA ASN A 391 18.77 -30.27 16.05
C ASN A 391 18.29 -30.17 14.57
N VAL A 392 17.04 -30.60 14.32
CA VAL A 392 16.43 -30.49 13.00
C VAL A 392 16.23 -28.99 12.66
N ASN A 393 16.89 -28.52 11.61
CA ASN A 393 16.72 -27.14 11.16
C ASN A 393 15.34 -26.94 10.52
N SER A 394 14.57 -26.00 11.06
CA SER A 394 13.32 -25.54 10.47
C SER A 394 13.21 -24.04 10.69
N HIS A 395 13.03 -23.26 9.61
CA HIS A 395 12.92 -21.80 9.66
C HIS A 395 14.07 -21.11 10.43
N ASN A 396 15.31 -21.55 10.20
CA ASN A 396 16.54 -21.08 10.87
C ASN A 396 16.58 -21.29 12.40
N GLN A 397 15.80 -22.23 12.90
CA GLN A 397 15.80 -22.63 14.31
C GLN A 397 16.01 -24.13 14.45
N LYS A 398 16.63 -24.55 15.55
CA LYS A 398 16.89 -25.96 15.87
C LYS A 398 15.74 -26.53 16.71
N TYR A 399 15.25 -27.67 16.32
CA TYR A 399 14.13 -28.37 16.96
C TYR A 399 14.50 -29.79 17.30
N THR A 400 13.93 -30.31 18.39
CA THR A 400 13.84 -31.77 18.68
C THR A 400 12.50 -32.24 18.12
N ARG A 401 12.52 -33.30 17.29
CA ARG A 401 11.35 -33.87 16.64
C ARG A 401 10.98 -35.20 17.24
N PHE A 402 9.71 -35.37 17.55
CA PHE A 402 9.11 -36.62 18.03
C PHE A 402 8.08 -37.13 17.03
N CYS A 403 7.95 -38.47 16.95
CA CYS A 403 7.03 -39.16 16.08
C CYS A 403 6.27 -40.23 16.89
N GLY A 404 4.95 -40.29 16.74
CA GLY A 404 4.14 -41.34 17.32
C GLY A 404 4.33 -42.66 16.59
N TYR A 405 4.20 -43.77 17.29
CA TYR A 405 4.24 -45.07 16.66
C TYR A 405 3.01 -45.27 15.76
N LEU A 406 3.24 -45.82 14.59
CA LEU A 406 2.18 -46.01 13.59
C LEU A 406 1.05 -46.90 14.11
N LYS A 407 1.41 -47.98 14.88
CA LYS A 407 0.46 -48.91 15.50
C LYS A 407 -0.52 -48.20 16.43
N ASP A 408 -0.02 -47.25 17.26
CA ASP A 408 -0.82 -46.54 18.25
C ASP A 408 -1.67 -45.45 17.58
N CYS A 409 -1.11 -44.75 16.58
CA CYS A 409 -1.81 -43.70 15.84
C CYS A 409 -2.93 -44.22 14.94
N LYS A 410 -2.86 -45.44 14.43
CA LYS A 410 -3.91 -46.06 13.58
C LYS A 410 -5.20 -46.33 14.34
N VAL A 411 -5.12 -46.75 15.58
CA VAL A 411 -6.26 -47.14 16.42
C VAL A 411 -6.65 -46.04 17.43
N CYS A 412 -6.01 -44.89 17.37
CA CYS A 412 -6.19 -43.83 18.36
C CYS A 412 -7.60 -43.19 18.27
N PRO A 413 -8.36 -43.14 19.38
CA PRO A 413 -9.68 -42.53 19.41
C PRO A 413 -9.64 -41.02 19.16
N LEU A 414 -8.49 -40.35 19.39
CA LEU A 414 -8.28 -38.93 19.14
C LEU A 414 -7.69 -38.63 17.76
N GLN A 415 -7.64 -39.60 16.85
CA GLN A 415 -7.00 -39.48 15.54
C GLN A 415 -7.54 -38.30 14.72
N GLN A 416 -8.86 -38.11 14.68
CA GLN A 416 -9.51 -37.03 13.94
C GLN A 416 -9.17 -35.60 14.46
N GLN A 417 -8.85 -35.51 15.77
CA GLN A 417 -8.38 -34.28 16.40
C GLN A 417 -6.86 -34.07 16.25
N CYS A 418 -6.13 -35.16 15.96
CA CYS A 418 -4.69 -35.17 15.88
C CYS A 418 -4.17 -35.01 14.45
N MET A 419 -4.79 -35.61 13.46
CA MET A 419 -4.32 -35.66 12.07
C MET A 419 -5.46 -35.46 11.06
N ARG A 420 -5.19 -34.72 9.95
CA ARG A 420 -6.17 -34.48 8.88
C ARG A 420 -6.52 -35.73 8.06
N LYS A 421 -5.59 -36.69 8.01
CA LYS A 421 -5.73 -37.94 7.27
C LYS A 421 -5.20 -39.08 8.16
N PRO A 422 -5.75 -40.27 8.05
CA PRO A 422 -5.21 -41.43 8.73
C PRO A 422 -3.74 -41.67 8.40
N PRO A 423 -2.94 -42.12 9.38
CA PRO A 423 -1.51 -42.36 9.17
C PRO A 423 -1.29 -43.60 8.31
N ILE A 424 -0.46 -43.45 7.26
CA ILE A 424 -0.13 -44.55 6.33
C ILE A 424 1.27 -45.10 6.62
N LYS A 425 2.30 -44.24 6.67
CA LYS A 425 3.71 -44.65 6.85
C LYS A 425 4.29 -44.26 8.20
N THR A 426 3.86 -43.12 8.75
CA THR A 426 4.38 -42.59 10.02
C THR A 426 3.22 -42.08 10.87
N GLY A 427 3.36 -42.10 12.21
CA GLY A 427 2.42 -41.48 13.13
C GLY A 427 2.52 -39.94 13.15
N ARG A 428 1.84 -39.32 14.11
CA ARG A 428 1.86 -37.84 14.31
C ARG A 428 3.28 -37.37 14.58
N GLN A 429 3.73 -36.33 13.88
CA GLN A 429 5.00 -35.68 14.15
C GLN A 429 4.76 -34.33 14.86
N VAL A 430 5.58 -34.04 15.87
CA VAL A 430 5.62 -32.78 16.60
C VAL A 430 7.06 -32.31 16.76
N GLN A 431 7.26 -31.02 16.91
CA GLN A 431 8.58 -30.41 17.05
C GLN A 431 8.58 -29.43 18.22
N PHE A 432 9.63 -29.50 19.04
CA PHE A 432 9.86 -28.59 20.15
C PHE A 432 11.17 -27.84 19.92
N LYS A 433 11.20 -26.53 20.22
CA LYS A 433 12.43 -25.74 20.11
C LYS A 433 13.45 -26.22 21.15
N ASN A 434 14.71 -26.36 20.76
CA ASN A 434 15.80 -26.67 21.66
C ASN A 434 16.15 -25.49 22.57
N ASP A 435 16.60 -25.76 23.81
CA ASP A 435 16.90 -24.73 24.83
C ASP A 435 17.89 -23.64 24.39
N GLU A 436 18.90 -24.00 23.60
CA GLU A 436 19.82 -23.00 23.03
C GLU A 436 19.14 -22.00 22.08
N SER A 437 18.08 -22.44 21.39
CA SER A 437 17.25 -21.58 20.53
C SER A 437 16.21 -20.78 21.32
N ARG A 438 15.85 -21.24 22.54
CA ARG A 438 14.98 -20.52 23.49
C ARG A 438 15.68 -19.37 24.17
N LYS A 439 16.99 -19.46 24.43
CA LYS A 439 17.79 -18.41 25.11
C LYS A 439 17.90 -17.11 24.29
N LYS A 440 17.77 -17.14 22.96
CA LYS A 440 17.61 -15.95 22.12
C LYS A 440 16.14 -15.78 21.75
N LEU A 441 15.40 -14.99 22.55
CA LEU A 441 14.08 -14.51 22.16
C LEU A 441 14.16 -13.89 20.77
N SER A 442 13.30 -14.34 19.85
CA SER A 442 13.17 -13.71 18.54
C SER A 442 12.77 -12.23 18.70
N TYR A 443 13.05 -11.41 17.70
CA TYR A 443 12.61 -10.02 17.75
C TYR A 443 11.08 -9.92 17.81
N ILE A 444 10.36 -10.87 17.19
CA ILE A 444 8.89 -11.00 17.31
C ILE A 444 8.49 -11.25 18.77
N ASP A 445 9.13 -12.18 19.47
CA ASP A 445 8.80 -12.49 20.88
C ASP A 445 9.11 -11.30 21.80
N LYS A 446 10.23 -10.62 21.58
CA LYS A 446 10.59 -9.38 22.31
C LYS A 446 9.56 -8.27 22.06
N MET A 447 9.19 -8.03 20.82
CA MET A 447 8.17 -7.04 20.47
C MET A 447 6.82 -7.39 21.07
N LYS A 448 6.41 -8.67 20.99
CA LYS A 448 5.18 -9.17 21.61
C LYS A 448 5.14 -8.91 23.11
N ALA A 449 6.22 -9.21 23.84
CA ALA A 449 6.32 -8.93 25.27
C ALA A 449 6.23 -7.42 25.55
N LYS A 450 6.88 -6.60 24.73
CA LYS A 450 6.85 -5.14 24.84
C LYS A 450 5.45 -4.56 24.65
N ILE A 451 4.73 -4.95 23.60
CA ILE A 451 3.39 -4.42 23.29
C ILE A 451 2.31 -4.96 24.25
N ASP A 452 2.51 -6.14 24.85
CA ASP A 452 1.60 -6.70 25.86
C ASP A 452 1.78 -6.06 27.25
N SER A 453 2.85 -5.24 27.45
CA SER A 453 3.05 -4.45 28.67
C SER A 453 2.00 -3.33 28.78
N PRO A 454 1.73 -2.79 30.01
CA PRO A 454 0.80 -1.68 30.20
C PRO A 454 1.16 -0.44 29.33
N MET A 455 2.45 -0.14 29.23
CA MET A 455 2.96 0.97 28.41
C MET A 455 2.74 0.70 26.90
N GLY A 456 3.07 -0.48 26.43
CA GLY A 456 2.88 -0.87 25.03
C GLY A 456 1.43 -0.85 24.59
N ARG A 457 0.52 -1.34 25.44
CA ARG A 457 -0.94 -1.30 25.21
C ARG A 457 -1.46 0.13 25.06
N ARG A 458 -1.00 1.04 25.95
CA ARG A 458 -1.36 2.45 25.90
C ARG A 458 -0.83 3.12 24.63
N GLN A 459 0.40 2.79 24.22
CA GLN A 459 1.02 3.38 23.03
C GLN A 459 0.29 3.00 21.74
N LEU A 460 -0.08 1.73 21.57
CA LEU A 460 -0.85 1.28 20.41
C LEU A 460 -2.32 1.75 20.41
N PHE A 461 -2.87 2.11 21.57
CA PHE A 461 -4.20 2.72 21.66
C PHE A 461 -4.17 4.16 21.12
N ILE A 462 -3.11 4.91 21.40
CA ILE A 462 -2.90 6.27 20.87
C ILE A 462 -2.74 6.22 19.33
N GLU A 463 -2.05 5.19 18.79
CA GLU A 463 -1.92 4.97 17.35
C GLU A 463 -3.29 4.82 16.65
N GLY A 464 -4.22 4.05 17.26
CA GLY A 464 -5.58 3.90 16.72
C GLY A 464 -6.35 5.22 16.65
N MET A 465 -6.02 6.21 17.47
CA MET A 465 -6.62 7.55 17.42
C MET A 465 -5.96 8.49 16.40
N VAL A 466 -4.73 8.19 15.97
CA VAL A 466 -3.97 9.01 14.99
C VAL A 466 -4.27 8.56 13.56
N ASN A 467 -4.71 7.30 13.37
CA ASN A 467 -4.96 6.70 12.05
C ASN A 467 -6.46 6.61 11.66
N ASP A 468 -7.38 6.97 12.55
CA ASP A 468 -8.83 7.13 12.27
C ASP A 468 -9.14 8.62 11.97
#